data_6520a1a7f6ba254104fc2836f6b0fb5b
#
_entry.id   6520a1a7f6ba254104fc2836f6b0fb5b
#
_cell.length_a   1.000
_cell.length_b   1.000
_cell.length_c   1.000
_cell.angle_alpha   90.00
_cell.angle_beta   90.00
_cell.angle_gamma   90.00
#
_symmetry.space_group_name_H-M   'P 1'
#
loop_
_entity.id
_entity.type
_entity.pdbx_description
1 polymer ?
#
loop_
_entity_poly.entity_id
_entity_poly.type
_entity_poly.pdbx_seq_one_letter_code
_entity_poly.pdbx_strand_id
1 'polypeptide(L)'
;MKQIQLVFLIIAAILLAACHDDSDPEIVVSTFVTNGMQPAGTRAAADIQNSSFDSDEQFNLYIVDYGNKDTKIADNVANATGTNVGTGYYYPANGHNVDIYGIYPQSVKYGDTSFSVSTTQTMDAAGRTNYKNSDLMSANVLNALRKEEAQTLQFTHQLSKIVVLIKRDASLADTETATLTLKSTILGATIANGEFSSVTGDASTVAMGTVTLSSTSEYQSLAAIIPPQTIPASGTDATDFITITLGSGGSFTYQIPAGSPKTFASGNAYTYSITVGLKAISVETTINDWNTPAENTTAIGGITI
;
A
#
# COMPACT_ATOMS: atom_id res chain seq x y z
N MET A 1 -22.19 22.56 -65.21
CA MET A 1 -22.72 22.83 -63.84
C MET A 1 -22.51 21.67 -62.83
N LYS A 2 -22.54 20.39 -63.24
CA LYS A 2 -22.35 19.25 -62.30
C LYS A 2 -20.90 19.07 -61.77
N GLN A 3 -19.88 19.48 -62.50
CA GLN A 3 -18.48 19.34 -62.07
C GLN A 3 -18.06 20.42 -61.06
N ILE A 4 -18.65 21.59 -61.10
CA ILE A 4 -18.34 22.68 -60.14
C ILE A 4 -18.92 22.37 -58.77
N GLN A 5 -20.07 21.72 -58.65
CA GLN A 5 -20.66 21.32 -57.37
C GLN A 5 -19.86 20.22 -56.66
N LEU A 6 -19.20 19.32 -57.42
CA LEU A 6 -18.39 18.25 -56.85
C LEU A 6 -17.08 18.79 -56.24
N VAL A 7 -16.47 19.79 -56.86
CA VAL A 7 -15.24 20.44 -56.35
C VAL A 7 -15.52 21.23 -55.07
N PHE A 8 -16.66 21.91 -54.96
CA PHE A 8 -17.06 22.61 -53.74
C PHE A 8 -17.36 21.67 -52.57
N LEU A 9 -17.91 20.48 -52.83
CA LEU A 9 -18.19 19.48 -51.80
C LEU A 9 -16.91 18.82 -51.27
N ILE A 10 -15.90 18.62 -52.11
CA ILE A 10 -14.60 18.08 -51.71
C ILE A 10 -13.80 19.12 -50.90
N ILE A 11 -13.84 20.39 -51.28
CA ILE A 11 -13.18 21.47 -50.52
C ILE A 11 -13.84 21.69 -49.16
N ALA A 12 -15.18 21.58 -49.04
CA ALA A 12 -15.89 21.65 -47.78
C ALA A 12 -15.58 20.44 -46.88
N ALA A 13 -15.39 19.24 -47.42
CA ALA A 13 -15.01 18.05 -46.65
C ALA A 13 -13.54 18.10 -46.15
N ILE A 14 -12.65 18.75 -46.89
CA ILE A 14 -11.24 18.94 -46.49
C ILE A 14 -11.12 20.05 -45.44
N LEU A 15 -11.98 21.05 -45.46
CA LEU A 15 -12.00 22.12 -44.46
C LEU A 15 -12.65 21.71 -43.10
N LEU A 16 -13.47 20.65 -43.12
CA LEU A 16 -14.03 20.07 -41.88
C LEU A 16 -13.09 19.04 -41.20
N ALA A 17 -12.08 18.55 -41.92
CA ALA A 17 -11.07 17.67 -41.35
C ALA A 17 -9.86 18.43 -40.73
N ALA A 18 -9.83 19.78 -40.84
CA ALA A 18 -8.69 20.60 -40.40
C ALA A 18 -8.96 21.46 -39.15
N CYS A 19 -10.02 21.18 -38.42
CA CYS A 19 -10.27 21.80 -37.11
C CYS A 19 -10.31 20.75 -35.99
N HIS A 20 -9.27 19.91 -35.95
CA HIS A 20 -8.83 19.42 -34.69
C HIS A 20 -7.76 20.42 -34.23
N ASP A 21 -8.14 21.31 -33.36
CA ASP A 21 -7.22 22.25 -32.74
C ASP A 21 -6.36 21.40 -31.80
N ASP A 22 -5.13 21.07 -32.24
CA ASP A 22 -4.09 20.36 -31.48
C ASP A 22 -3.60 21.20 -30.27
N SER A 23 -4.40 22.16 -29.78
CA SER A 23 -3.98 23.15 -28.79
C SER A 23 -4.09 22.68 -27.34
N ASP A 24 -4.80 21.59 -27.08
CA ASP A 24 -4.94 21.09 -25.71
C ASP A 24 -3.88 20.01 -25.44
N PRO A 25 -2.91 20.25 -24.52
CA PRO A 25 -1.89 19.28 -24.21
C PRO A 25 -2.48 18.01 -23.58
N GLU A 26 -1.89 16.87 -23.90
CA GLU A 26 -2.20 15.62 -23.23
C GLU A 26 -1.84 15.70 -21.76
N ILE A 27 -2.67 15.11 -20.91
CA ILE A 27 -2.37 14.95 -19.50
C ILE A 27 -1.38 13.78 -19.36
N VAL A 28 -0.14 14.09 -18.98
CA VAL A 28 0.91 13.10 -18.75
C VAL A 28 1.14 12.98 -17.25
N VAL A 29 1.28 11.76 -16.74
CA VAL A 29 1.55 11.50 -15.32
C VAL A 29 2.86 10.73 -15.15
N SER A 30 3.57 11.03 -14.07
CA SER A 30 4.66 10.21 -13.56
C SER A 30 4.29 9.72 -12.17
N THR A 31 4.74 8.52 -11.82
CA THR A 31 4.39 7.90 -10.54
C THR A 31 5.64 7.55 -9.75
N PHE A 32 5.58 7.73 -8.45
CA PHE A 32 6.54 7.13 -7.54
C PHE A 32 5.89 6.83 -6.18
N VAL A 33 6.46 5.88 -5.43
CA VAL A 33 5.98 5.52 -4.08
C VAL A 33 6.93 6.10 -3.06
N THR A 34 6.39 6.73 -2.03
CA THR A 34 7.18 7.20 -0.89
C THR A 34 7.57 6.03 0.00
N ASN A 35 8.85 5.95 0.37
CA ASN A 35 9.40 4.81 1.11
C ASN A 35 9.86 5.14 2.50
N GLY A 36 9.60 4.17 3.42
CA GLY A 36 10.39 3.98 4.62
C GLY A 36 11.54 2.96 4.40
N MET A 37 12.64 3.11 5.12
CA MET A 37 13.79 2.20 5.02
C MET A 37 13.48 0.79 5.54
N GLN A 38 14.00 -0.23 4.86
CA GLN A 38 14.09 -1.58 5.43
C GLN A 38 15.16 -1.64 6.53
N PRO A 39 14.92 -2.42 7.60
CA PRO A 39 15.98 -2.71 8.58
C PRO A 39 17.17 -3.37 7.90
N ALA A 40 18.37 -2.83 8.13
CA ALA A 40 19.59 -3.43 7.62
C ALA A 40 19.82 -4.83 8.23
N GLY A 41 20.21 -5.82 7.41
CA GLY A 41 20.62 -7.14 7.88
C GLY A 41 19.57 -8.24 7.80
N THR A 42 18.45 -8.02 7.12
CA THR A 42 17.45 -9.07 6.89
C THR A 42 17.58 -9.68 5.51
N ARG A 43 17.54 -11.01 5.40
CA ARG A 43 17.16 -11.70 4.15
C ARG A 43 15.65 -11.59 4.00
N ALA A 44 15.15 -10.37 3.86
CA ALA A 44 13.76 -10.17 3.52
C ALA A 44 13.52 -10.73 2.13
N ALA A 45 12.47 -11.50 1.93
CA ALA A 45 11.82 -11.56 0.64
C ALA A 45 11.65 -10.11 0.19
N ALA A 46 12.06 -9.79 -1.04
CA ALA A 46 12.06 -8.42 -1.56
C ALA A 46 10.78 -7.73 -1.14
N ASP A 47 10.93 -6.65 -0.37
CA ASP A 47 9.78 -5.94 0.17
C ASP A 47 8.97 -5.42 -1.00
N ILE A 48 7.67 -5.57 -0.90
CA ILE A 48 6.75 -5.19 -1.94
C ILE A 48 6.61 -3.68 -1.86
N GLN A 49 6.79 -2.99 -3.00
CA GLN A 49 6.56 -1.55 -3.15
C GLN A 49 7.45 -0.66 -2.26
N ASN A 50 8.74 -0.73 -2.47
CA ASN A 50 9.68 0.12 -1.73
C ASN A 50 9.76 1.56 -2.28
N SER A 51 10.14 1.81 -3.50
CA SER A 51 10.27 3.15 -4.09
C SER A 51 9.59 3.28 -5.44
N SER A 52 9.11 2.18 -5.95
CA SER A 52 8.45 2.10 -7.24
C SER A 52 7.51 0.90 -7.25
N PHE A 53 6.48 1.01 -8.03
CA PHE A 53 5.64 -0.13 -8.37
C PHE A 53 6.44 -1.17 -9.19
N ASP A 54 6.06 -2.44 -9.08
CA ASP A 54 6.56 -3.47 -9.97
C ASP A 54 6.04 -3.24 -11.40
N SER A 55 6.74 -3.80 -12.41
CA SER A 55 6.50 -3.51 -13.83
C SER A 55 5.11 -3.90 -14.34
N ASP A 56 4.42 -4.76 -13.64
CA ASP A 56 3.10 -5.30 -13.97
C ASP A 56 1.97 -4.72 -13.11
N GLU A 57 2.29 -3.82 -12.19
CA GLU A 57 1.28 -3.22 -11.31
C GLU A 57 0.51 -2.11 -12.00
N GLN A 58 -0.75 -1.99 -11.60
CA GLN A 58 -1.69 -1.02 -12.11
C GLN A 58 -2.42 -0.32 -10.97
N PHE A 59 -2.78 0.93 -11.20
CA PHE A 59 -3.60 1.72 -10.29
C PHE A 59 -4.82 2.30 -11.02
N ASN A 60 -5.83 2.73 -10.28
CA ASN A 60 -6.94 3.47 -10.85
C ASN A 60 -6.58 4.95 -10.96
N LEU A 61 -6.72 5.49 -12.17
CA LEU A 61 -6.54 6.89 -12.49
C LEU A 61 -7.92 7.54 -12.66
N TYR A 62 -8.16 8.60 -11.90
CA TYR A 62 -9.38 9.39 -12.00
C TYR A 62 -9.02 10.87 -12.19
N ILE A 63 -9.60 11.50 -13.21
CA ILE A 63 -9.33 12.89 -13.54
C ILE A 63 -10.66 13.62 -13.72
N VAL A 64 -10.78 14.79 -13.08
CA VAL A 64 -11.94 15.67 -13.20
C VAL A 64 -11.53 17.10 -13.54
N ASP A 65 -12.41 17.82 -14.21
CA ASP A 65 -12.27 19.26 -14.43
C ASP A 65 -12.30 20.00 -13.08
N TYR A 66 -11.26 20.79 -12.80
CA TYR A 66 -11.17 21.54 -11.54
C TYR A 66 -12.30 22.59 -11.40
N GLY A 67 -12.68 23.22 -12.50
CA GLY A 67 -13.77 24.22 -12.52
C GLY A 67 -15.16 23.62 -12.45
N ASN A 68 -15.32 22.34 -12.79
CA ASN A 68 -16.58 21.61 -12.73
C ASN A 68 -16.33 20.15 -12.32
N LYS A 69 -16.33 19.88 -11.02
CA LYS A 69 -16.03 18.56 -10.44
C LYS A 69 -16.98 17.43 -10.89
N ASP A 70 -18.14 17.77 -11.44
CA ASP A 70 -19.06 16.79 -12.02
C ASP A 70 -18.62 16.33 -13.42
N THR A 71 -17.66 17.04 -14.04
CA THR A 71 -17.14 16.69 -15.36
C THR A 71 -15.95 15.73 -15.20
N LYS A 72 -16.22 14.44 -15.37
CA LYS A 72 -15.22 13.39 -15.41
C LYS A 72 -14.50 13.41 -16.75
N ILE A 73 -13.15 13.46 -16.72
CA ILE A 73 -12.28 13.41 -17.89
C ILE A 73 -11.75 11.98 -18.07
N ALA A 74 -11.29 11.35 -16.97
CA ALA A 74 -10.81 9.99 -16.98
C ALA A 74 -11.30 9.19 -15.77
N ASP A 75 -11.53 7.89 -16.00
CA ASP A 75 -11.84 6.89 -14.98
C ASP A 75 -11.41 5.54 -15.56
N ASN A 76 -10.14 5.26 -15.47
CA ASN A 76 -9.54 4.07 -16.08
C ASN A 76 -8.39 3.51 -15.24
N VAL A 77 -7.86 2.39 -15.71
CA VAL A 77 -6.67 1.75 -15.16
C VAL A 77 -5.44 2.25 -15.89
N ALA A 78 -4.42 2.64 -15.16
CA ALA A 78 -3.13 3.05 -15.68
C ALA A 78 -2.01 2.12 -15.18
N ASN A 79 -0.97 1.92 -16.00
CA ASN A 79 0.22 1.21 -15.55
C ASN A 79 0.96 2.04 -14.50
N ALA A 80 1.36 1.37 -13.45
CA ALA A 80 2.02 2.04 -12.33
C ALA A 80 3.50 2.34 -12.57
N THR A 81 4.12 1.67 -13.55
CA THR A 81 5.52 1.90 -13.90
C THR A 81 5.66 2.90 -15.02
N GLY A 82 6.51 3.86 -14.81
CA GLY A 82 7.00 4.73 -15.86
C GLY A 82 7.12 6.19 -15.45
N THR A 83 8.12 6.80 -16.00
CA THR A 83 8.23 8.25 -16.07
C THR A 83 7.48 8.69 -17.32
N ASN A 84 6.55 9.62 -17.20
CA ASN A 84 5.80 10.21 -18.32
C ASN A 84 4.87 9.21 -19.04
N VAL A 85 3.93 8.64 -18.29
CA VAL A 85 2.86 7.84 -18.90
C VAL A 85 1.82 8.78 -19.48
N GLY A 86 1.70 8.79 -20.81
CA GLY A 86 0.59 9.45 -21.50
C GLY A 86 -0.73 8.78 -21.12
N THR A 87 -1.72 9.57 -20.72
CA THR A 87 -3.00 9.04 -20.27
C THR A 87 -3.97 8.81 -21.42
N GLY A 88 -3.72 9.41 -22.58
CA GLY A 88 -4.66 9.48 -23.71
C GLY A 88 -5.80 10.47 -23.49
N TYR A 89 -5.75 11.27 -22.40
CA TYR A 89 -6.71 12.30 -22.08
C TYR A 89 -6.08 13.68 -22.15
N TYR A 90 -6.87 14.69 -22.46
CA TYR A 90 -6.41 16.05 -22.70
C TYR A 90 -6.99 17.01 -21.68
N TYR A 91 -6.31 18.09 -21.41
CA TYR A 91 -6.85 19.17 -20.59
C TYR A 91 -8.14 19.73 -21.22
N PRO A 92 -9.08 20.22 -20.39
CA PRO A 92 -10.35 20.77 -20.91
C PRO A 92 -10.12 21.95 -21.84
N ALA A 93 -10.84 21.98 -22.98
CA ALA A 93 -10.77 23.05 -23.98
C ALA A 93 -11.20 24.44 -23.43
N ASN A 94 -11.92 24.46 -22.31
CA ASN A 94 -12.30 25.72 -21.62
C ASN A 94 -11.12 26.37 -20.85
N GLY A 95 -9.93 25.77 -20.89
CA GLY A 95 -8.74 26.26 -20.21
C GLY A 95 -8.65 25.96 -18.71
N HIS A 96 -9.60 25.18 -18.17
CA HIS A 96 -9.56 24.77 -16.76
C HIS A 96 -8.39 23.84 -16.47
N ASN A 97 -7.91 23.93 -15.23
CA ASN A 97 -7.04 22.93 -14.62
C ASN A 97 -7.81 21.63 -14.33
N VAL A 98 -7.12 20.61 -13.85
CA VAL A 98 -7.73 19.33 -13.50
C VAL A 98 -7.35 18.91 -12.08
N ASP A 99 -8.16 18.05 -11.45
CA ASP A 99 -7.75 17.24 -10.32
C ASP A 99 -7.45 15.83 -10.80
N ILE A 100 -6.33 15.29 -10.38
CA ILE A 100 -5.85 13.96 -10.74
C ILE A 100 -5.73 13.13 -9.47
N TYR A 101 -6.33 11.95 -9.47
CA TYR A 101 -6.26 10.98 -8.36
C TYR A 101 -5.70 9.65 -8.86
N GLY A 102 -4.77 9.09 -8.13
CA GLY A 102 -4.26 7.74 -8.30
C GLY A 102 -4.60 6.90 -7.07
N ILE A 103 -5.18 5.71 -7.24
CA ILE A 103 -5.59 4.82 -6.14
C ILE A 103 -5.10 3.40 -6.41
N TYR A 104 -4.37 2.82 -5.48
CA TYR A 104 -3.91 1.44 -5.48
C TYR A 104 -4.43 0.72 -4.22
N PRO A 105 -4.79 -0.57 -4.25
CA PRO A 105 -4.74 -1.47 -5.41
C PRO A 105 -5.84 -1.19 -6.44
N GLN A 106 -5.68 -1.77 -7.63
CA GLN A 106 -6.62 -1.61 -8.75
C GLN A 106 -8.08 -1.98 -8.40
N SER A 107 -8.28 -2.81 -7.35
CA SER A 107 -9.62 -3.17 -6.88
C SER A 107 -10.37 -2.02 -6.21
N VAL A 108 -9.69 -0.94 -5.82
CA VAL A 108 -10.27 0.25 -5.17
C VAL A 108 -10.42 1.37 -6.18
N LYS A 109 -11.64 1.93 -6.27
CA LYS A 109 -11.97 3.01 -7.21
C LYS A 109 -12.21 4.33 -6.51
N TYR A 110 -12.12 5.40 -7.28
CA TYR A 110 -12.55 6.72 -6.81
C TYR A 110 -14.04 6.66 -6.42
N GLY A 111 -14.37 7.19 -5.24
CA GLY A 111 -15.73 7.16 -4.68
C GLY A 111 -16.05 5.90 -3.85
N ASP A 112 -15.19 4.89 -3.82
CA ASP A 112 -15.34 3.78 -2.88
C ASP A 112 -15.24 4.30 -1.44
N THR A 113 -16.11 3.78 -0.57
CA THR A 113 -16.22 4.20 0.84
C THR A 113 -15.72 3.15 1.82
N SER A 114 -15.35 1.97 1.34
CA SER A 114 -14.88 0.86 2.18
C SER A 114 -13.73 0.12 1.53
N PHE A 115 -12.84 -0.40 2.37
CA PHE A 115 -11.72 -1.25 1.99
C PHE A 115 -11.54 -2.33 3.06
N SER A 116 -10.98 -3.48 2.71
CA SER A 116 -10.63 -4.51 3.68
C SER A 116 -9.34 -5.21 3.28
N VAL A 117 -8.43 -5.35 4.23
CA VAL A 117 -7.22 -6.14 4.04
C VAL A 117 -7.52 -7.63 4.12
N SER A 118 -6.70 -8.45 3.46
CA SER A 118 -6.86 -9.91 3.46
C SER A 118 -6.50 -10.52 4.83
N THR A 119 -7.26 -11.53 5.22
CA THR A 119 -6.93 -12.40 6.37
C THR A 119 -5.73 -13.32 6.12
N THR A 120 -5.28 -13.45 4.87
CA THR A 120 -4.16 -14.31 4.46
C THR A 120 -3.16 -13.49 3.67
N GLN A 121 -2.04 -13.17 4.31
CA GLN A 121 -0.97 -12.34 3.74
C GLN A 121 0.36 -13.11 3.82
N THR A 122 0.35 -14.37 3.38
CA THR A 122 1.52 -15.26 3.39
C THR A 122 2.48 -14.93 2.25
N MET A 123 3.74 -15.39 2.35
CA MET A 123 4.76 -15.10 1.33
C MET A 123 4.76 -16.08 0.16
N ASP A 124 3.86 -17.07 0.11
CA ASP A 124 3.59 -17.86 -1.09
C ASP A 124 2.91 -17.02 -2.19
N ALA A 125 2.82 -17.56 -3.41
CA ALA A 125 2.33 -16.79 -4.56
C ALA A 125 0.93 -16.20 -4.36
N ALA A 126 0.00 -16.92 -3.74
CA ALA A 126 -1.37 -16.45 -3.50
C ALA A 126 -1.42 -15.42 -2.36
N GLY A 127 -0.73 -15.69 -1.26
CA GLY A 127 -0.67 -14.79 -0.11
C GLY A 127 0.10 -13.52 -0.41
N ARG A 128 1.11 -13.57 -1.28
CA ARG A 128 1.85 -12.39 -1.75
C ARG A 128 0.96 -11.45 -2.57
N THR A 129 0.09 -12.00 -3.40
CA THR A 129 -0.93 -11.20 -4.11
C THR A 129 -1.90 -10.54 -3.12
N ASN A 130 -2.36 -11.29 -2.10
CA ASN A 130 -3.21 -10.76 -1.06
C ASN A 130 -2.53 -9.67 -0.22
N TYR A 131 -1.24 -9.83 0.09
CA TYR A 131 -0.43 -8.82 0.76
C TYR A 131 -0.36 -7.54 -0.06
N LYS A 132 -0.02 -7.64 -1.37
CA LYS A 132 0.00 -6.51 -2.30
C LYS A 132 -1.36 -5.81 -2.37
N ASN A 133 -2.43 -6.57 -2.53
CA ASN A 133 -3.79 -6.04 -2.60
C ASN A 133 -4.30 -5.48 -1.25
N SER A 134 -3.63 -5.77 -0.16
CA SER A 134 -3.92 -5.17 1.16
C SER A 134 -3.22 -3.82 1.36
N ASP A 135 -2.30 -3.42 0.47
CA ASP A 135 -1.58 -2.16 0.57
C ASP A 135 -2.35 -1.03 -0.11
N LEU A 136 -3.20 -0.37 0.65
CA LEU A 136 -3.92 0.80 0.16
C LEU A 136 -2.96 1.98 0.04
N MET A 137 -2.79 2.50 -1.18
CA MET A 137 -2.02 3.72 -1.45
C MET A 137 -2.85 4.71 -2.25
N SER A 138 -2.65 5.99 -1.99
CA SER A 138 -3.27 7.06 -2.75
C SER A 138 -2.26 8.16 -3.10
N ALA A 139 -2.54 8.84 -4.21
CA ALA A 139 -1.85 10.03 -4.66
C ALA A 139 -2.86 11.00 -5.26
N ASN A 140 -2.64 12.29 -5.09
CA ASN A 140 -3.44 13.30 -5.77
C ASN A 140 -2.60 14.51 -6.20
N VAL A 141 -3.03 15.15 -7.29
CA VAL A 141 -2.57 16.48 -7.70
C VAL A 141 -3.83 17.32 -7.91
N LEU A 142 -4.10 18.18 -6.95
CA LEU A 142 -5.27 19.06 -7.00
C LEU A 142 -4.95 20.36 -7.72
N ASN A 143 -5.89 20.84 -8.53
CA ASN A 143 -5.72 22.04 -9.32
C ASN A 143 -4.48 21.99 -10.22
N ALA A 144 -4.20 20.82 -10.81
CA ALA A 144 -3.06 20.60 -11.69
C ALA A 144 -3.11 21.56 -12.87
N LEU A 145 -2.09 22.41 -12.96
CA LEU A 145 -2.00 23.41 -14.02
C LEU A 145 -1.82 22.74 -15.38
N ARG A 146 -2.49 23.31 -16.38
CA ARG A 146 -2.32 22.92 -17.79
C ARG A 146 -0.86 23.06 -18.21
N LYS A 147 -0.23 21.97 -18.62
CA LYS A 147 1.16 21.94 -19.08
C LYS A 147 1.42 20.66 -19.88
N GLU A 148 2.49 20.67 -20.66
CA GLU A 148 2.94 19.50 -21.45
C GLU A 148 3.78 18.52 -20.60
N GLU A 149 4.42 19.02 -19.51
CA GLU A 149 5.22 18.17 -18.63
C GLU A 149 4.35 17.31 -17.72
N ALA A 150 4.88 16.16 -17.32
CA ALA A 150 4.17 15.24 -16.46
C ALA A 150 3.75 15.84 -15.11
N GLN A 151 2.54 15.53 -14.68
CA GLN A 151 2.09 15.72 -13.31
C GLN A 151 2.60 14.54 -12.45
N THR A 152 3.21 14.82 -11.32
CA THR A 152 3.78 13.78 -10.46
C THR A 152 2.76 13.28 -9.45
N LEU A 153 2.39 12.00 -9.55
CA LEU A 153 1.59 11.29 -8.57
C LEU A 153 2.50 10.62 -7.54
N GLN A 154 2.58 11.21 -6.36
CA GLN A 154 3.33 10.68 -5.23
C GLN A 154 2.41 9.81 -4.38
N PHE A 155 2.53 8.50 -4.52
CA PHE A 155 1.75 7.55 -3.74
C PHE A 155 2.28 7.44 -2.31
N THR A 156 1.37 7.47 -1.35
CA THR A 156 1.63 7.27 0.06
C THR A 156 0.82 6.09 0.59
N HIS A 157 1.44 5.28 1.45
CA HIS A 157 0.77 4.19 2.13
C HIS A 157 -0.24 4.73 3.13
N GLN A 158 -1.47 4.27 3.03
CA GLN A 158 -2.58 4.71 3.86
C GLN A 158 -2.77 3.84 5.11
N LEU A 159 -2.15 2.67 5.14
CA LEU A 159 -2.30 1.69 6.19
C LEU A 159 -1.01 1.55 7.03
N SER A 160 -1.01 0.62 7.97
CA SER A 160 0.13 0.30 8.85
C SER A 160 0.73 -1.03 8.45
N LYS A 161 2.06 -1.11 8.42
CA LYS A 161 2.80 -2.33 8.13
C LYS A 161 3.34 -2.95 9.41
N ILE A 162 3.11 -4.23 9.61
CA ILE A 162 3.69 -5.03 10.68
C ILE A 162 4.76 -5.93 10.08
N VAL A 163 5.99 -5.80 10.54
CA VAL A 163 7.12 -6.64 10.14
C VAL A 163 7.53 -7.49 11.34
N VAL A 164 7.60 -8.80 11.15
CA VAL A 164 8.13 -9.70 12.17
C VAL A 164 9.44 -10.29 11.67
N LEU A 165 10.52 -9.93 12.34
CA LEU A 165 11.84 -10.51 12.16
C LEU A 165 11.99 -11.64 13.20
N ILE A 166 12.11 -12.88 12.73
CA ILE A 166 12.11 -14.04 13.63
C ILE A 166 13.37 -14.90 13.42
N LYS A 167 13.98 -15.32 14.51
CA LYS A 167 15.09 -16.30 14.52
C LYS A 167 14.94 -17.24 15.70
N ARG A 168 15.66 -18.35 15.68
CA ARG A 168 15.76 -19.25 16.82
C ARG A 168 16.91 -18.87 17.74
N ASP A 169 16.85 -19.32 18.99
CA ASP A 169 18.03 -19.47 19.83
C ASP A 169 18.69 -20.85 19.64
N ALA A 170 19.73 -21.15 20.38
CA ALA A 170 20.46 -22.41 20.25
C ALA A 170 19.71 -23.64 20.83
N SER A 171 18.56 -23.43 21.50
CA SER A 171 17.78 -24.53 22.09
C SER A 171 16.86 -25.22 21.09
N LEU A 172 16.58 -24.59 19.94
CA LEU A 172 15.77 -25.16 18.87
C LEU A 172 16.63 -25.73 17.74
N ALA A 173 16.11 -26.74 17.03
CA ALA A 173 16.76 -27.31 15.85
C ALA A 173 16.80 -26.30 14.69
N ASP A 174 17.77 -26.43 13.79
CA ASP A 174 17.92 -25.59 12.59
C ASP A 174 16.89 -25.92 11.48
N THR A 175 16.13 -26.97 11.68
CA THR A 175 15.01 -27.40 10.83
C THR A 175 13.65 -27.01 11.41
N GLU A 176 13.63 -26.35 12.58
CA GLU A 176 12.38 -25.94 13.22
C GLU A 176 11.62 -24.94 12.33
N THR A 177 10.31 -25.07 12.29
CA THR A 177 9.44 -24.14 11.57
C THR A 177 8.60 -23.32 12.53
N ALA A 178 8.29 -22.09 12.14
CA ALA A 178 7.39 -21.21 12.87
C ALA A 178 6.31 -20.68 11.97
N THR A 179 5.04 -20.85 12.35
CA THR A 179 3.87 -20.27 11.70
C THR A 179 3.41 -19.06 12.51
N LEU A 180 3.27 -17.92 11.84
CA LEU A 180 2.95 -16.64 12.47
C LEU A 180 1.56 -16.17 12.09
N THR A 181 0.84 -15.65 13.10
CA THR A 181 -0.50 -15.09 12.95
C THR A 181 -0.61 -13.82 13.79
N LEU A 182 -1.09 -12.72 13.20
CA LEU A 182 -1.54 -11.56 13.96
C LEU A 182 -2.95 -11.84 14.49
N LYS A 183 -3.24 -11.35 15.70
CA LYS A 183 -4.54 -11.44 16.36
C LYS A 183 -5.06 -10.06 16.72
N SER A 184 -6.34 -10.00 17.07
CA SER A 184 -6.99 -8.81 17.61
C SER A 184 -6.92 -7.58 16.69
N THR A 185 -6.86 -7.81 15.37
CA THR A 185 -6.77 -6.75 14.36
C THR A 185 -8.11 -6.55 13.66
N ILE A 186 -8.58 -5.32 13.56
CA ILE A 186 -9.72 -4.96 12.69
C ILE A 186 -9.19 -4.83 11.28
N LEU A 187 -9.86 -5.49 10.31
CA LEU A 187 -9.38 -5.59 8.93
C LEU A 187 -10.12 -4.67 7.95
N GLY A 188 -11.31 -4.22 8.33
CA GLY A 188 -12.10 -3.29 7.54
C GLY A 188 -11.70 -1.84 7.79
N ALA A 189 -11.81 -1.02 6.76
CA ALA A 189 -11.56 0.42 6.79
C ALA A 189 -12.67 1.18 6.06
N THR A 190 -13.03 2.33 6.59
CA THR A 190 -13.74 3.38 5.85
C THR A 190 -12.70 4.21 5.13
N ILE A 191 -12.94 4.50 3.87
CA ILE A 191 -12.05 5.28 3.01
C ILE A 191 -12.81 6.40 2.29
N ALA A 192 -12.06 7.41 1.82
CA ALA A 192 -12.57 8.44 0.94
C ALA A 192 -11.52 8.72 -0.14
N ASN A 193 -11.86 8.50 -1.41
CA ASN A 193 -10.96 8.70 -2.55
C ASN A 193 -9.59 8.00 -2.39
N GLY A 194 -9.60 6.79 -1.80
CA GLY A 194 -8.39 6.01 -1.53
C GLY A 194 -7.65 6.39 -0.24
N GLU A 195 -8.09 7.41 0.49
CA GLU A 195 -7.50 7.80 1.77
C GLU A 195 -8.21 7.10 2.93
N PHE A 196 -7.43 6.61 3.91
CA PHE A 196 -7.95 5.98 5.12
C PHE A 196 -8.63 7.01 6.02
N SER A 197 -9.78 6.66 6.59
CA SER A 197 -10.52 7.49 7.53
C SER A 197 -10.66 6.84 8.92
N SER A 198 -11.17 5.62 8.99
CA SER A 198 -11.37 4.90 10.25
C SER A 198 -11.45 3.39 10.03
N VAL A 199 -11.28 2.62 11.10
CA VAL A 199 -11.52 1.17 11.08
C VAL A 199 -13.02 0.86 11.18
N THR A 200 -13.42 -0.29 10.62
CA THR A 200 -14.80 -0.79 10.70
C THR A 200 -14.84 -2.31 10.79
N GLY A 201 -15.81 -2.83 11.53
CA GLY A 201 -15.99 -4.27 11.75
C GLY A 201 -15.36 -4.78 13.04
N ASP A 202 -15.36 -6.09 13.18
CA ASP A 202 -14.87 -6.80 14.36
C ASP A 202 -13.39 -7.18 14.22
N ALA A 203 -12.74 -7.41 15.38
CA ALA A 203 -11.37 -7.90 15.41
C ALA A 203 -11.29 -9.33 14.83
N SER A 204 -10.25 -9.58 14.06
CA SER A 204 -9.99 -10.82 13.34
C SER A 204 -8.51 -11.22 13.45
N THR A 205 -8.08 -12.13 12.60
CA THR A 205 -6.70 -12.62 12.52
C THR A 205 -6.14 -12.47 11.12
N VAL A 206 -4.80 -12.31 11.03
CA VAL A 206 -4.08 -12.31 9.76
C VAL A 206 -3.03 -13.41 9.79
N ALA A 207 -3.11 -14.38 8.88
CA ALA A 207 -2.07 -15.35 8.67
C ALA A 207 -0.90 -14.71 7.90
N MET A 208 0.29 -14.68 8.53
CA MET A 208 1.51 -14.13 7.92
C MET A 208 2.33 -15.19 7.19
N GLY A 209 2.17 -16.46 7.54
CA GLY A 209 2.84 -17.60 6.90
C GLY A 209 3.76 -18.39 7.82
N THR A 210 4.50 -19.31 7.21
CA THR A 210 5.44 -20.21 7.89
C THR A 210 6.84 -20.01 7.36
N VAL A 211 7.83 -19.99 8.27
CA VAL A 211 9.26 -19.89 7.95
C VAL A 211 10.05 -20.99 8.65
N THR A 212 11.20 -21.36 8.08
CA THR A 212 12.16 -22.25 8.73
C THR A 212 13.16 -21.41 9.53
N LEU A 213 13.32 -21.71 10.80
CA LEU A 213 14.22 -21.01 11.72
C LEU A 213 15.64 -21.60 11.63
N SER A 214 16.30 -21.38 10.49
CA SER A 214 17.60 -22.02 10.18
C SER A 214 18.80 -21.43 10.92
N SER A 215 18.70 -20.21 11.48
CA SER A 215 19.85 -19.49 12.03
C SER A 215 19.57 -18.91 13.41
N THR A 216 20.63 -18.83 14.24
CA THR A 216 20.62 -18.12 15.53
C THR A 216 21.05 -16.66 15.40
N SER A 217 21.65 -16.28 14.28
CA SER A 217 22.18 -14.94 14.01
C SER A 217 21.38 -14.17 12.97
N GLU A 218 20.80 -14.85 11.98
CA GLU A 218 20.05 -14.24 10.89
C GLU A 218 18.55 -14.36 11.12
N TYR A 219 17.83 -13.26 10.91
CA TYR A 219 16.37 -13.22 10.99
C TYR A 219 15.74 -13.66 9.67
N GLN A 220 14.63 -14.38 9.78
CA GLN A 220 13.63 -14.52 8.72
C GLN A 220 12.63 -13.39 8.87
N SER A 221 12.07 -12.91 7.76
CA SER A 221 11.12 -11.79 7.77
C SER A 221 9.77 -12.22 7.25
N LEU A 222 8.71 -11.86 7.97
CA LEU A 222 7.32 -11.91 7.53
C LEU A 222 6.69 -10.54 7.74
N ALA A 223 5.74 -10.18 6.87
CA ALA A 223 5.04 -8.91 6.99
C ALA A 223 3.53 -9.07 6.79
N ALA A 224 2.78 -8.15 7.38
CA ALA A 224 1.35 -8.01 7.13
C ALA A 224 0.97 -6.52 7.16
N ILE A 225 -0.09 -6.18 6.44
CA ILE A 225 -0.67 -4.85 6.41
C ILE A 225 -1.99 -4.88 7.15
N ILE A 226 -2.22 -3.90 8.02
CA ILE A 226 -3.44 -3.73 8.80
C ILE A 226 -3.91 -2.28 8.74
N PRO A 227 -5.22 -2.01 8.84
CA PRO A 227 -5.70 -0.64 9.01
C PRO A 227 -5.13 0.04 10.27
N PRO A 228 -4.89 1.35 10.23
CA PRO A 228 -4.46 2.11 11.40
C PRO A 228 -5.46 1.97 12.55
N GLN A 229 -4.99 1.52 13.72
CA GLN A 229 -5.85 1.21 14.86
C GLN A 229 -5.07 1.21 16.17
N THR A 230 -5.79 1.24 17.29
CA THR A 230 -5.21 1.06 18.62
C THR A 230 -5.62 -0.30 19.19
N ILE A 231 -4.65 -1.10 19.63
CA ILE A 231 -4.84 -2.43 20.21
C ILE A 231 -4.21 -2.45 21.62
N PRO A 232 -4.91 -2.85 22.65
CA PRO A 232 -6.36 -2.96 22.71
C PRO A 232 -7.02 -1.59 22.58
N ALA A 233 -8.17 -1.54 21.95
CA ALA A 233 -8.92 -0.29 21.78
C ALA A 233 -9.42 0.27 23.14
N SER A 234 -9.71 -0.60 24.08
CA SER A 234 -10.02 -0.29 25.48
C SER A 234 -9.78 -1.57 26.29
N GLY A 235 -9.22 -1.46 27.49
CA GLY A 235 -9.15 -2.63 28.32
C GLY A 235 -8.10 -2.59 29.42
N THR A 236 -8.39 -3.36 30.47
CA THR A 236 -7.53 -3.61 31.62
C THR A 236 -6.67 -4.86 31.43
N ASP A 237 -6.97 -5.69 30.44
CA ASP A 237 -6.33 -6.98 30.20
C ASP A 237 -5.32 -6.91 29.05
N ALA A 238 -4.27 -7.73 29.13
CA ALA A 238 -3.33 -7.91 28.05
C ALA A 238 -4.03 -8.53 26.82
N THR A 239 -3.64 -8.10 25.61
CA THR A 239 -4.28 -8.53 24.38
C THR A 239 -3.31 -9.31 23.52
N ASP A 240 -3.69 -10.54 23.12
CA ASP A 240 -2.93 -11.35 22.18
C ASP A 240 -2.73 -10.60 20.86
N PHE A 241 -1.47 -10.50 20.40
CA PHE A 241 -1.17 -9.78 19.18
C PHE A 241 -0.40 -10.62 18.15
N ILE A 242 0.74 -11.23 18.50
CA ILE A 242 1.50 -12.09 17.61
C ILE A 242 1.55 -13.49 18.19
N THR A 243 0.98 -14.46 17.49
CA THR A 243 1.08 -15.88 17.87
C THR A 243 2.08 -16.58 16.96
N ILE A 244 2.98 -17.36 17.56
CA ILE A 244 4.01 -18.15 16.92
C ILE A 244 3.75 -19.60 17.28
N THR A 245 3.47 -20.45 16.28
CA THR A 245 3.28 -21.88 16.47
C THR A 245 4.45 -22.64 15.84
N LEU A 246 5.14 -23.44 16.65
CA LEU A 246 6.28 -24.26 16.19
C LEU A 246 5.81 -25.54 15.53
N GLY A 247 6.54 -26.00 14.51
CA GLY A 247 6.26 -27.26 13.83
C GLY A 247 6.44 -28.49 14.74
N SER A 248 7.37 -28.43 15.71
CA SER A 248 7.55 -29.46 16.74
C SER A 248 6.44 -29.53 17.79
N GLY A 249 5.47 -28.60 17.72
CA GLY A 249 4.42 -28.40 18.73
C GLY A 249 4.88 -27.40 19.81
N GLY A 250 3.98 -26.60 20.24
CA GLY A 250 4.24 -25.48 21.13
C GLY A 250 3.82 -24.17 20.49
N SER A 251 3.34 -23.26 21.30
CA SER A 251 2.86 -21.97 20.84
C SER A 251 3.26 -20.90 21.84
N PHE A 252 3.71 -19.77 21.30
CA PHE A 252 4.03 -18.56 22.06
C PHE A 252 3.15 -17.43 21.57
N THR A 253 2.76 -16.57 22.46
CA THR A 253 1.99 -15.36 22.12
C THR A 253 2.62 -14.14 22.71
N TYR A 254 3.01 -13.20 21.86
CA TYR A 254 3.33 -11.84 22.30
C TYR A 254 2.01 -11.10 22.54
N GLN A 255 1.87 -10.54 23.74
CA GLN A 255 0.72 -9.76 24.14
C GLN A 255 1.06 -8.29 24.24
N ILE A 256 0.15 -7.42 23.82
CA ILE A 256 0.19 -6.00 24.13
C ILE A 256 -0.24 -5.87 25.60
N PRO A 257 0.62 -5.30 26.47
CA PRO A 257 0.34 -5.27 27.91
C PRO A 257 -0.91 -4.47 28.27
N ALA A 258 -1.58 -4.89 29.34
CA ALA A 258 -2.68 -4.14 29.91
C ALA A 258 -2.24 -2.71 30.30
N GLY A 259 -3.11 -1.74 30.03
CA GLY A 259 -2.82 -0.33 30.35
C GLY A 259 -1.75 0.34 29.46
N SER A 260 -1.24 -0.37 28.44
CA SER A 260 -0.24 0.13 27.50
C SER A 260 -0.68 -0.12 26.04
N PRO A 261 -1.80 0.45 25.61
CA PRO A 261 -2.32 0.21 24.26
C PRO A 261 -1.30 0.63 23.22
N LYS A 262 -1.21 -0.16 22.13
CA LYS A 262 -0.32 0.12 21.01
C LYS A 262 -1.12 0.73 19.86
N THR A 263 -0.75 1.94 19.48
CA THR A 263 -1.34 2.60 18.29
C THR A 263 -0.49 2.31 17.05
N PHE A 264 -1.15 1.81 16.03
CA PHE A 264 -0.61 1.60 14.70
C PHE A 264 -1.13 2.72 13.80
N ALA A 265 -0.24 3.63 13.42
CA ALA A 265 -0.60 4.82 12.66
C ALA A 265 -0.43 4.57 11.14
N SER A 266 -1.21 5.29 10.34
CA SER A 266 -1.07 5.31 8.87
C SER A 266 0.36 5.65 8.46
N GLY A 267 0.86 4.97 7.42
CA GLY A 267 2.18 5.22 6.84
C GLY A 267 3.37 4.81 7.73
N ASN A 268 3.14 4.05 8.81
CA ASN A 268 4.21 3.57 9.68
C ASN A 268 4.41 2.06 9.57
N ALA A 269 5.68 1.63 9.64
CA ALA A 269 6.09 0.24 9.75
C ALA A 269 6.56 -0.07 11.18
N TYR A 270 6.00 -1.11 11.76
CA TYR A 270 6.27 -1.58 13.12
C TYR A 270 7.01 -2.90 13.05
N THR A 271 8.27 -2.92 13.46
CA THR A 271 9.11 -4.10 13.42
C THR A 271 9.19 -4.76 14.79
N TYR A 272 8.91 -6.05 14.84
CA TYR A 272 9.04 -6.93 15.99
C TYR A 272 10.17 -7.91 15.74
N SER A 273 11.31 -7.74 16.43
CA SER A 273 12.45 -8.66 16.36
C SER A 273 12.30 -9.72 17.46
N ILE A 274 12.03 -10.96 17.04
CA ILE A 274 11.67 -12.06 17.92
C ILE A 274 12.74 -13.13 17.89
N THR A 275 13.26 -13.49 19.05
CA THR A 275 14.10 -14.69 19.22
C THR A 275 13.28 -15.76 19.92
N VAL A 276 13.14 -16.93 19.29
CA VAL A 276 12.33 -18.04 19.80
C VAL A 276 13.24 -19.11 20.37
N GLY A 277 12.99 -19.50 21.61
CA GLY A 277 13.61 -20.63 22.29
C GLY A 277 12.59 -21.71 22.62
N LEU A 278 13.10 -22.80 23.22
CA LEU A 278 12.26 -23.97 23.56
C LEU A 278 11.20 -23.64 24.62
N LYS A 279 11.45 -22.65 25.48
CA LYS A 279 10.59 -22.32 26.63
C LYS A 279 10.09 -20.89 26.68
N ALA A 280 10.64 -19.99 25.87
CA ALA A 280 10.33 -18.56 25.93
C ALA A 280 10.63 -17.87 24.59
N ILE A 281 10.02 -16.71 24.41
CA ILE A 281 10.38 -15.77 23.33
C ILE A 281 10.95 -14.48 23.94
N SER A 282 11.84 -13.82 23.20
CA SER A 282 12.30 -12.44 23.48
C SER A 282 11.86 -11.56 22.34
N VAL A 283 11.30 -10.37 22.64
CA VAL A 283 10.73 -9.46 21.64
C VAL A 283 11.27 -8.06 21.82
N GLU A 284 11.81 -7.47 20.76
CA GLU A 284 12.19 -6.07 20.66
C GLU A 284 11.35 -5.39 19.58
N THR A 285 11.00 -4.11 19.77
CA THR A 285 10.13 -3.38 18.82
C THR A 285 10.80 -2.11 18.33
N THR A 286 10.64 -1.82 17.02
CA THR A 286 11.08 -0.58 16.38
C THR A 286 9.95 -0.03 15.50
N ILE A 287 9.83 1.30 15.44
CA ILE A 287 8.85 1.98 14.58
C ILE A 287 9.64 2.79 13.55
N ASN A 288 9.29 2.63 12.28
CA ASN A 288 9.83 3.42 11.19
C ASN A 288 8.68 4.08 10.44
N ASP A 289 8.90 5.27 9.91
CA ASP A 289 7.97 5.88 8.97
C ASP A 289 8.04 5.11 7.65
N TRP A 290 6.89 4.66 7.15
CA TRP A 290 6.79 3.91 5.89
C TRP A 290 6.68 4.84 4.68
N ASN A 291 6.30 6.09 4.91
CA ASN A 291 6.10 7.11 3.87
C ASN A 291 7.27 8.09 3.71
N THR A 292 8.26 8.10 4.60
CA THR A 292 9.46 8.94 4.48
C THR A 292 10.73 8.11 4.54
N PRO A 293 11.79 8.48 3.77
CA PRO A 293 13.13 7.90 3.94
C PRO A 293 13.59 8.20 5.37
N ALA A 294 13.87 7.15 6.15
CA ALA A 294 14.00 7.24 7.59
C ALA A 294 15.20 8.06 8.06
N GLU A 295 14.94 8.95 9.02
CA GLU A 295 15.86 9.13 10.14
C GLU A 295 15.43 8.17 11.27
N ASN A 296 16.35 7.30 11.70
CA ASN A 296 16.10 6.27 12.71
C ASN A 296 15.62 6.86 14.04
N THR A 297 14.38 6.67 14.40
CA THR A 297 13.91 6.84 15.77
C THR A 297 13.74 5.47 16.41
N THR A 298 14.74 5.02 17.15
CA THR A 298 14.73 3.77 17.90
C THR A 298 13.99 4.00 19.23
N ALA A 299 12.79 3.47 19.37
CA ALA A 299 12.17 3.31 20.68
C ALA A 299 12.36 1.86 21.11
N ILE A 300 13.30 1.63 22.03
CA ILE A 300 13.61 0.30 22.57
C ILE A 300 12.70 0.05 23.78
N GLY A 301 11.76 -0.86 23.62
CA GLY A 301 11.03 -1.46 24.74
C GLY A 301 11.24 -2.97 24.70
N GLY A 302 12.19 -3.48 25.49
CA GLY A 302 12.38 -4.91 25.65
C GLY A 302 11.41 -5.46 26.70
N ILE A 303 10.64 -6.48 26.36
CA ILE A 303 9.87 -7.27 27.33
C ILE A 303 10.33 -8.72 27.18
N THR A 304 10.93 -9.25 28.25
CA THR A 304 11.20 -10.68 28.37
C THR A 304 10.01 -11.32 29.08
N ILE A 305 9.37 -12.29 28.47
CA ILE A 305 8.28 -13.09 29.03
C ILE A 305 8.79 -14.52 29.25
#